data_fcbaa4fc05429d9b8d3d816bd695b043
#
_entry.id   fcbaa4fc05429d9b8d3d816bd695b043
#
_cell.length_a   1.000
_cell.length_b   1.000
_cell.length_c   1.000
_cell.angle_alpha   90.00
_cell.angle_beta   90.00
_cell.angle_gamma   90.00
#
_symmetry.space_group_name_H-M   'P 1'
#
loop_
_entity.id
_entity.type
_entity.pdbx_description
1 polymer ?
#
loop_
_entity_poly.entity_id
_entity_poly.type
_entity_poly.pdbx_seq_one_letter_code
_entity_poly.pdbx_strand_id
1 'polypeptide(L)'
;MAEISKKTAQQIVDSVKDVCGHDVNFIRPDGSILASTNPERVGTYHEIGHRAAQEGQPIEVMENDSFYGTQQGVNLPFSHHGTIVAVIGITGVPEEVRKYAYLAQRITALLLREQEYDARNRNEQVETDYVVRALSSGKPMNHGFYLDFLSSHGLSEDVRYRTVLVRLSTRYNPANLSMVEQKILTVYRETGSPLFTFRFPNEYILILPKGDYPPRQQQFERLAAEFREILSVGVGADHKLVHQYRSFREAQIAARAGAERAGYADFEQLDLELLSGSIPVAVRESYAARTLGKLSEKERHILEIYFAADCSLKTAAEKLYIHKNTLQYQLDKIHALTGYDPRVFRESVILYLGLQLGFGNTETNAAGTAAENTLGTTSGF
;
A
#
# COMPACT_ATOMS: atom_id res chain seq x y z
N MET A 1 27.77 11.81 -10.06
CA MET A 1 27.52 13.12 -10.68
C MET A 1 26.09 13.14 -11.16
N ALA A 2 25.31 14.17 -10.82
CA ALA A 2 23.95 14.31 -11.35
C ALA A 2 24.05 14.66 -12.84
N GLU A 3 23.82 13.69 -13.70
CA GLU A 3 23.77 13.87 -15.14
C GLU A 3 22.34 14.23 -15.55
N ILE A 4 22.17 15.41 -16.14
CA ILE A 4 20.86 15.87 -16.60
C ILE A 4 20.46 15.02 -17.82
N SER A 5 19.31 14.32 -17.71
CA SER A 5 18.82 13.50 -18.82
C SER A 5 18.44 14.37 -20.04
N LYS A 6 18.60 13.82 -21.26
CA LYS A 6 18.18 14.50 -22.50
C LYS A 6 16.68 14.91 -22.42
N LYS A 7 15.84 14.08 -21.81
CA LYS A 7 14.40 14.38 -21.65
C LYS A 7 14.19 15.61 -20.78
N THR A 8 14.86 15.69 -19.64
CA THR A 8 14.77 16.84 -18.72
C THR A 8 15.30 18.11 -19.38
N ALA A 9 16.46 18.03 -20.05
CA ALA A 9 17.04 19.15 -20.78
C ALA A 9 16.06 19.66 -21.86
N GLN A 10 15.40 18.77 -22.61
CA GLN A 10 14.41 19.15 -23.62
C GLN A 10 13.20 19.84 -22.99
N GLN A 11 12.66 19.32 -21.87
CA GLN A 11 11.58 19.98 -21.15
C GLN A 11 11.93 21.40 -20.70
N ILE A 12 13.19 21.62 -20.28
CA ILE A 12 13.66 22.96 -19.88
C ILE A 12 13.66 23.91 -21.07
N VAL A 13 14.28 23.53 -22.21
CA VAL A 13 14.38 24.41 -23.38
C VAL A 13 13.00 24.73 -23.96
N ASP A 14 12.08 23.75 -24.01
CA ASP A 14 10.74 23.95 -24.52
C ASP A 14 9.94 24.92 -23.60
N SER A 15 9.97 24.69 -22.28
CA SER A 15 9.29 25.56 -21.31
C SER A 15 9.82 27.00 -21.33
N VAL A 16 11.13 27.18 -21.52
CA VAL A 16 11.71 28.52 -21.59
C VAL A 16 11.35 29.21 -22.92
N LYS A 17 11.34 28.48 -24.04
CA LYS A 17 10.90 29.02 -25.35
C LYS A 17 9.45 29.47 -25.33
N ASP A 18 8.55 28.69 -24.70
CA ASP A 18 7.13 29.04 -24.59
C ASP A 18 6.92 30.38 -23.88
N VAL A 19 7.83 30.77 -22.99
CA VAL A 19 7.77 32.04 -22.25
C VAL A 19 8.49 33.18 -22.98
N CYS A 20 9.68 32.91 -23.56
CA CYS A 20 10.53 33.97 -24.12
C CYS A 20 10.35 34.18 -25.66
N GLY A 21 9.83 33.16 -26.37
CA GLY A 21 9.72 33.18 -27.84
C GLY A 21 11.05 33.01 -28.60
N HIS A 22 12.16 32.93 -27.88
CA HIS A 22 13.49 32.82 -28.46
C HIS A 22 14.02 31.40 -28.53
N ASP A 23 15.00 31.10 -29.39
CA ASP A 23 15.62 29.79 -29.42
C ASP A 23 16.52 29.57 -28.20
N VAL A 24 16.37 28.38 -27.61
CA VAL A 24 17.06 27.98 -26.39
C VAL A 24 17.89 26.72 -26.66
N ASN A 25 19.12 26.70 -26.14
CA ASN A 25 20.00 25.55 -26.19
C ASN A 25 20.41 25.15 -24.77
N PHE A 26 20.43 23.86 -24.50
CA PHE A 26 20.99 23.27 -23.30
C PHE A 26 22.29 22.55 -23.68
N ILE A 27 23.42 23.08 -23.24
CA ILE A 27 24.77 22.74 -23.71
C ILE A 27 25.48 22.02 -22.56
N ARG A 28 26.17 20.92 -22.86
CA ARG A 28 27.05 20.26 -21.90
C ARG A 28 28.33 21.06 -21.67
N PRO A 29 29.05 20.83 -20.57
CA PRO A 29 30.32 21.48 -20.30
C PRO A 29 31.39 21.24 -21.39
N ASP A 30 31.30 20.15 -22.15
CA ASP A 30 32.18 19.85 -23.30
C ASP A 30 31.80 20.61 -24.56
N GLY A 31 30.80 21.45 -24.54
CA GLY A 31 30.31 22.25 -25.65
C GLY A 31 29.31 21.55 -26.57
N SER A 32 28.99 20.28 -26.35
CA SER A 32 27.98 19.58 -27.14
C SER A 32 26.56 20.01 -26.72
N ILE A 33 25.68 20.26 -27.68
CA ILE A 33 24.27 20.62 -27.41
C ILE A 33 23.47 19.35 -27.03
N LEU A 34 23.01 19.27 -25.78
CA LEU A 34 22.22 18.15 -25.27
C LEU A 34 20.77 18.23 -25.73
N ALA A 35 20.17 19.42 -25.69
CA ALA A 35 18.80 19.71 -26.11
C ALA A 35 18.70 21.10 -26.70
N SER A 36 17.79 21.30 -27.64
CA SER A 36 17.60 22.56 -28.34
C SER A 36 16.14 22.69 -28.80
N THR A 37 15.65 23.93 -28.88
CA THR A 37 14.37 24.24 -29.54
C THR A 37 14.46 24.11 -31.07
N ASN A 38 15.69 24.12 -31.64
CA ASN A 38 15.97 23.72 -33.00
C ASN A 38 16.60 22.31 -33.04
N PRO A 39 15.87 21.27 -33.48
CA PRO A 39 16.35 19.88 -33.48
C PRO A 39 17.66 19.63 -34.23
N GLU A 40 17.92 20.41 -35.27
CA GLU A 40 19.15 20.27 -36.09
C GLU A 40 20.43 20.64 -35.32
N ARG A 41 20.28 21.37 -34.22
CA ARG A 41 21.41 21.78 -33.38
C ARG A 41 21.81 20.73 -32.34
N VAL A 42 20.92 19.76 -32.02
CA VAL A 42 21.21 18.73 -31.05
C VAL A 42 22.38 17.87 -31.46
N GLY A 43 23.41 17.75 -30.60
CA GLY A 43 24.64 17.03 -30.84
C GLY A 43 25.72 17.85 -31.55
N THR A 44 25.42 19.06 -32.05
CA THR A 44 26.47 19.96 -32.64
C THR A 44 27.25 20.65 -31.53
N TYR A 45 28.42 21.18 -31.90
CA TYR A 45 29.32 21.88 -30.99
C TYR A 45 28.99 23.37 -30.90
N HIS A 46 29.05 23.95 -29.70
CA HIS A 46 28.79 25.34 -29.39
C HIS A 46 29.98 25.95 -28.65
N GLU A 47 30.83 26.69 -29.39
CA GLU A 47 32.11 27.22 -28.90
C GLU A 47 31.95 28.07 -27.64
N ILE A 48 31.09 29.08 -27.67
CA ILE A 48 30.89 29.98 -26.52
C ILE A 48 30.22 29.27 -25.34
N GLY A 49 29.39 28.25 -25.59
CA GLY A 49 28.85 27.40 -24.51
C GLY A 49 29.94 26.64 -23.77
N HIS A 50 30.90 26.06 -24.53
CA HIS A 50 32.07 25.41 -23.95
C HIS A 50 32.92 26.38 -23.13
N ARG A 51 33.22 27.56 -23.71
CA ARG A 51 34.01 28.61 -23.06
C ARG A 51 33.34 29.13 -21.79
N ALA A 52 32.02 29.38 -21.81
CA ALA A 52 31.25 29.77 -20.61
C ALA A 52 31.32 28.71 -19.51
N ALA A 53 31.31 27.42 -19.87
CA ALA A 53 31.51 26.34 -18.91
C ALA A 53 32.92 26.34 -18.29
N GLN A 54 33.96 26.60 -19.08
CA GLN A 54 35.34 26.66 -18.59
C GLN A 54 35.59 27.86 -17.67
N GLU A 55 35.10 29.06 -18.07
CA GLU A 55 35.31 30.30 -17.33
C GLU A 55 34.38 30.40 -16.10
N GLY A 56 33.27 29.66 -16.08
CA GLY A 56 32.29 29.71 -15.01
C GLY A 56 31.51 31.02 -14.94
N GLN A 57 31.52 31.81 -16.02
CA GLN A 57 30.93 33.15 -16.10
C GLN A 57 29.98 33.24 -17.30
N PRO A 58 28.93 34.07 -17.19
CA PRO A 58 28.07 34.37 -18.33
C PRO A 58 28.85 34.99 -19.48
N ILE A 59 28.63 34.55 -20.71
CA ILE A 59 29.21 35.14 -21.91
C ILE A 59 28.09 35.60 -22.84
N GLU A 60 28.12 36.88 -23.19
CA GLU A 60 27.22 37.52 -24.15
C GLU A 60 27.89 37.63 -25.50
N VAL A 61 27.16 37.28 -26.56
CA VAL A 61 27.61 37.35 -27.94
C VAL A 61 26.84 38.44 -28.65
N MET A 62 27.58 39.45 -29.17
CA MET A 62 27.03 40.58 -29.91
C MET A 62 26.86 40.26 -31.41
N GLU A 63 26.10 41.07 -32.13
CA GLU A 63 25.80 40.86 -33.54
C GLU A 63 27.06 40.73 -34.43
N ASN A 64 28.13 41.45 -34.10
CA ASN A 64 29.37 41.47 -34.86
C ASN A 64 30.38 40.39 -34.44
N ASP A 65 30.08 39.61 -33.44
CA ASP A 65 30.94 38.52 -32.98
C ASP A 65 30.79 37.28 -33.87
N SER A 66 31.90 36.57 -34.15
CA SER A 66 31.89 35.36 -34.95
C SER A 66 32.54 34.20 -34.21
N PHE A 67 31.72 33.24 -33.75
CA PHE A 67 32.18 32.04 -33.06
C PHE A 67 31.51 30.80 -33.67
N TYR A 68 32.22 29.69 -33.68
CA TYR A 68 31.76 28.46 -34.31
C TYR A 68 30.48 27.93 -33.59
N GLY A 69 29.41 27.70 -34.36
CA GLY A 69 28.16 27.18 -33.87
C GLY A 69 27.38 28.12 -32.93
N THR A 70 27.81 29.40 -32.81
CA THR A 70 27.18 30.37 -31.88
C THR A 70 26.45 31.45 -32.67
N GLN A 71 25.36 31.93 -32.12
CA GLN A 71 24.59 33.08 -32.60
C GLN A 71 24.56 34.15 -31.51
N GLN A 72 24.19 35.41 -31.90
CA GLN A 72 23.96 36.48 -30.96
C GLN A 72 23.05 36.00 -29.81
N GLY A 73 23.43 36.24 -28.55
CA GLY A 73 22.66 35.78 -27.39
C GLY A 73 23.45 35.78 -26.10
N VAL A 74 22.87 35.11 -25.11
CA VAL A 74 23.44 34.95 -23.77
C VAL A 74 23.67 33.47 -23.48
N ASN A 75 24.90 33.14 -23.01
CA ASN A 75 25.28 31.79 -22.56
C ASN A 75 25.59 31.85 -21.07
N LEU A 76 24.69 31.27 -20.26
CA LEU A 76 24.72 31.29 -18.80
C LEU A 76 25.11 29.92 -18.25
N PRO A 77 26.29 29.75 -17.62
CA PRO A 77 26.68 28.50 -17.00
C PRO A 77 25.78 28.22 -15.78
N PHE A 78 25.40 26.95 -15.61
CA PHE A 78 24.64 26.46 -14.52
C PHE A 78 25.49 25.51 -13.67
N SER A 79 25.68 25.87 -12.39
CA SER A 79 26.39 25.03 -11.42
C SER A 79 25.42 24.31 -10.46
N HIS A 80 25.78 23.06 -10.15
CA HIS A 80 25.09 22.24 -9.18
C HIS A 80 26.11 21.57 -8.25
N HIS A 81 25.94 21.73 -6.94
CA HIS A 81 26.93 21.30 -5.94
C HIS A 81 28.37 21.75 -6.23
N GLY A 82 28.54 22.99 -6.70
CA GLY A 82 29.86 23.59 -7.00
C GLY A 82 30.50 23.12 -8.29
N THR A 83 29.84 22.30 -9.09
CA THR A 83 30.32 21.84 -10.40
C THR A 83 29.40 22.37 -11.50
N ILE A 84 29.98 22.89 -12.59
CA ILE A 84 29.20 23.29 -13.76
C ILE A 84 28.71 22.04 -14.49
N VAL A 85 27.38 21.89 -14.57
CA VAL A 85 26.72 20.72 -15.17
C VAL A 85 26.10 21.02 -16.54
N ALA A 86 25.90 22.30 -16.86
CA ALA A 86 25.36 22.73 -18.14
C ALA A 86 25.63 24.20 -18.40
N VAL A 87 25.39 24.62 -19.64
CA VAL A 87 25.28 26.03 -20.05
C VAL A 87 23.94 26.21 -20.77
N ILE A 88 23.23 27.26 -20.43
CA ILE A 88 21.95 27.61 -21.06
C ILE A 88 22.21 28.75 -22.03
N GLY A 89 22.07 28.50 -23.33
CA GLY A 89 22.20 29.49 -24.40
C GLY A 89 20.81 29.95 -24.84
N ILE A 90 20.58 31.26 -24.91
CA ILE A 90 19.38 31.87 -25.50
C ILE A 90 19.77 32.83 -26.60
N THR A 91 19.22 32.61 -27.79
CA THR A 91 19.47 33.43 -28.97
C THR A 91 18.62 34.70 -28.92
N GLY A 92 19.24 35.84 -29.24
CA GLY A 92 18.56 37.14 -29.28
C GLY A 92 19.46 38.28 -28.77
N VAL A 93 18.95 39.50 -28.76
CA VAL A 93 19.67 40.68 -28.23
C VAL A 93 19.95 40.48 -26.74
N PRO A 94 21.21 40.51 -26.26
CA PRO A 94 21.55 40.16 -24.88
C PRO A 94 20.75 40.93 -23.82
N GLU A 95 20.47 42.21 -24.02
CA GLU A 95 19.66 43.03 -23.09
C GLU A 95 18.24 42.51 -22.93
N GLU A 96 17.65 41.91 -23.97
CA GLU A 96 16.30 41.42 -23.99
C GLU A 96 16.21 40.01 -23.40
N VAL A 97 17.19 39.14 -23.72
CA VAL A 97 17.12 37.69 -23.41
C VAL A 97 17.79 37.32 -22.10
N ARG A 98 18.64 38.16 -21.51
CA ARG A 98 19.38 37.91 -20.26
C ARG A 98 18.48 37.47 -19.12
N LYS A 99 17.33 38.14 -18.92
CA LYS A 99 16.34 37.80 -17.89
C LYS A 99 15.80 36.37 -18.04
N TYR A 100 15.65 35.89 -19.29
CA TYR A 100 15.14 34.55 -19.55
C TYR A 100 16.24 33.47 -19.34
N ALA A 101 17.51 33.79 -19.54
CA ALA A 101 18.61 32.91 -19.19
C ALA A 101 18.65 32.64 -17.66
N TYR A 102 18.50 33.69 -16.86
CA TYR A 102 18.38 33.53 -15.40
C TYR A 102 17.11 32.78 -14.98
N LEU A 103 16.00 32.98 -15.68
CA LEU A 103 14.75 32.20 -15.40
C LEU A 103 14.99 30.72 -15.70
N ALA A 104 15.60 30.41 -16.86
CA ALA A 104 15.94 29.05 -17.23
C ALA A 104 16.90 28.39 -16.23
N GLN A 105 17.88 29.11 -15.72
CA GLN A 105 18.76 28.64 -14.65
C GLN A 105 17.98 28.28 -13.37
N ARG A 106 17.00 29.09 -12.97
CA ARG A 106 16.14 28.83 -11.80
C ARG A 106 15.24 27.61 -12.00
N ILE A 107 14.63 27.48 -13.19
CA ILE A 107 13.81 26.31 -13.55
C ILE A 107 14.67 25.04 -13.50
N THR A 108 15.88 25.08 -14.07
CA THR A 108 16.82 23.96 -14.03
C THR A 108 17.15 23.54 -12.59
N ALA A 109 17.44 24.51 -11.73
CA ALA A 109 17.73 24.25 -10.31
C ALA A 109 16.56 23.59 -9.57
N LEU A 110 15.33 24.02 -9.83
CA LEU A 110 14.12 23.44 -9.22
C LEU A 110 13.89 22.00 -9.69
N LEU A 111 13.98 21.74 -10.99
CA LEU A 111 13.79 20.41 -11.55
C LEU A 111 14.86 19.40 -11.08
N LEU A 112 16.10 19.83 -10.93
CA LEU A 112 17.16 18.97 -10.38
C LEU A 112 16.90 18.63 -8.91
N ARG A 113 16.51 19.60 -8.10
CA ARG A 113 16.14 19.36 -6.70
C ARG A 113 14.97 18.39 -6.58
N GLU A 114 13.96 18.52 -7.44
CA GLU A 114 12.82 17.60 -7.48
C GLU A 114 13.27 16.18 -7.82
N GLN A 115 14.13 16.03 -8.85
CA GLN A 115 14.65 14.70 -9.23
C GLN A 115 15.51 14.06 -8.12
N GLU A 116 16.33 14.84 -7.41
CA GLU A 116 17.12 14.34 -6.28
C GLU A 116 16.23 13.92 -5.11
N TYR A 117 15.22 14.73 -4.81
CA TYR A 117 14.22 14.41 -3.78
C TYR A 117 13.47 13.10 -4.11
N ASP A 118 13.03 12.94 -5.36
CA ASP A 118 12.35 11.73 -5.81
C ASP A 118 13.26 10.50 -5.82
N ALA A 119 14.53 10.66 -6.18
CA ALA A 119 15.51 9.57 -6.15
C ALA A 119 15.80 9.14 -4.70
N ARG A 120 15.95 10.11 -3.79
CA ARG A 120 16.17 9.85 -2.37
C ARG A 120 14.98 9.16 -1.73
N ASN A 121 13.77 9.67 -1.97
CA ASN A 121 12.54 9.07 -1.47
C ASN A 121 12.34 7.64 -2.00
N ARG A 122 12.70 7.37 -3.26
CA ARG A 122 12.66 6.00 -3.81
C ARG A 122 13.62 5.07 -3.10
N ASN A 123 14.83 5.49 -2.79
CA ASN A 123 15.79 4.67 -2.06
C ASN A 123 15.32 4.40 -0.63
N GLU A 124 14.85 5.42 0.09
CA GLU A 124 14.28 5.28 1.44
C GLU A 124 13.06 4.32 1.44
N GLN A 125 12.20 4.40 0.43
CA GLN A 125 11.06 3.50 0.28
C GLN A 125 11.51 2.05 0.03
N VAL A 126 12.51 1.83 -0.82
CA VAL A 126 13.07 0.49 -1.09
C VAL A 126 13.67 -0.14 0.17
N GLU A 127 14.41 0.65 0.97
CA GLU A 127 14.99 0.20 2.23
C GLU A 127 13.89 -0.15 3.24
N THR A 128 12.88 0.71 3.38
CA THR A 128 11.71 0.46 4.24
C THR A 128 10.95 -0.79 3.82
N ASP A 129 10.68 -0.96 2.53
CA ASP A 129 10.01 -2.14 1.98
C ASP A 129 10.77 -3.42 2.33
N TYR A 130 12.09 -3.41 2.17
CA TYR A 130 12.96 -4.53 2.52
C TYR A 130 12.85 -4.86 4.02
N VAL A 131 12.99 -3.86 4.89
CA VAL A 131 12.96 -4.04 6.35
C VAL A 131 11.59 -4.56 6.80
N VAL A 132 10.49 -3.92 6.39
CA VAL A 132 9.13 -4.35 6.79
C VAL A 132 8.83 -5.77 6.32
N ARG A 133 9.23 -6.13 5.09
CA ARG A 133 9.06 -7.50 4.57
C ARG A 133 9.88 -8.53 5.34
N ALA A 134 11.14 -8.21 5.69
CA ALA A 134 11.99 -9.09 6.48
C ALA A 134 11.42 -9.29 7.89
N LEU A 135 11.03 -8.21 8.59
CA LEU A 135 10.40 -8.25 9.91
C LEU A 135 9.09 -9.06 9.88
N SER A 136 8.24 -8.84 8.89
CA SER A 136 6.95 -9.55 8.77
C SER A 136 7.10 -11.03 8.41
N SER A 137 8.19 -11.41 7.73
CA SER A 137 8.44 -12.82 7.34
C SER A 137 9.35 -13.58 8.32
N GLY A 138 9.98 -12.88 9.27
CA GLY A 138 10.99 -13.45 10.19
C GLY A 138 12.28 -13.85 9.48
N LYS A 139 12.55 -13.29 8.30
CA LYS A 139 13.81 -13.55 7.58
C LYS A 139 14.96 -12.79 8.23
N PRO A 140 16.14 -13.41 8.32
CA PRO A 140 17.32 -12.73 8.85
C PRO A 140 17.72 -11.57 7.95
N MET A 141 18.16 -10.46 8.57
CA MET A 141 18.74 -9.29 7.92
C MET A 141 20.20 -9.13 8.34
N ASN A 142 20.98 -8.40 7.54
CA ASN A 142 22.29 -7.97 7.98
C ASN A 142 22.14 -7.09 9.23
N HIS A 143 22.81 -7.46 10.32
CA HIS A 143 22.65 -6.79 11.62
C HIS A 143 23.12 -5.33 11.59
N GLY A 144 24.23 -5.04 10.92
CA GLY A 144 24.73 -3.66 10.77
C GLY A 144 23.73 -2.78 10.02
N PHE A 145 23.23 -3.24 8.87
CA PHE A 145 22.20 -2.54 8.10
C PHE A 145 20.93 -2.29 8.93
N TYR A 146 20.50 -3.29 9.70
CA TYR A 146 19.32 -3.16 10.55
C TYR A 146 19.49 -2.08 11.63
N LEU A 147 20.64 -2.05 12.34
CA LEU A 147 20.92 -1.04 13.35
C LEU A 147 21.02 0.37 12.77
N ASP A 148 21.68 0.50 11.61
CA ASP A 148 21.78 1.78 10.89
C ASP A 148 20.38 2.29 10.47
N PHE A 149 19.53 1.39 9.98
CA PHE A 149 18.15 1.71 9.64
C PHE A 149 17.34 2.18 10.86
N LEU A 150 17.43 1.49 11.99
CA LEU A 150 16.75 1.90 13.23
C LEU A 150 17.20 3.28 13.68
N SER A 151 18.52 3.51 13.70
CA SER A 151 19.12 4.79 14.12
C SER A 151 18.66 5.95 13.21
N SER A 152 18.69 5.75 11.90
CA SER A 152 18.31 6.78 10.92
C SER A 152 16.82 7.17 10.97
N HIS A 153 15.96 6.24 11.44
CA HIS A 153 14.52 6.45 11.55
C HIS A 153 14.02 6.69 12.99
N GLY A 154 14.95 6.81 13.96
CA GLY A 154 14.59 7.04 15.38
C GLY A 154 13.80 5.89 16.01
N LEU A 155 14.02 4.65 15.54
CA LEU A 155 13.36 3.45 16.04
C LEU A 155 14.21 2.78 17.12
N SER A 156 13.59 2.08 18.08
CA SER A 156 14.27 1.40 19.18
C SER A 156 13.85 -0.08 19.29
N GLU A 157 14.79 -0.97 19.52
CA GLU A 157 14.52 -2.39 19.80
C GLU A 157 13.87 -2.64 21.17
N ASP A 158 14.02 -1.70 22.10
CA ASP A 158 13.48 -1.82 23.46
C ASP A 158 11.98 -1.54 23.52
N VAL A 159 11.45 -0.90 22.48
CA VAL A 159 10.03 -0.63 22.33
C VAL A 159 9.33 -1.86 21.74
N ARG A 160 8.12 -2.12 22.19
CA ARG A 160 7.22 -3.11 21.56
C ARG A 160 6.41 -2.46 20.46
N TYR A 161 6.17 -3.19 19.38
CA TYR A 161 5.46 -2.74 18.21
C TYR A 161 4.29 -3.66 17.89
N ARG A 162 3.26 -3.11 17.26
CA ARG A 162 2.11 -3.85 16.72
C ARG A 162 2.11 -3.76 15.20
N THR A 163 1.64 -4.82 14.56
CA THR A 163 1.37 -4.83 13.13
C THR A 163 -0.11 -4.55 12.88
N VAL A 164 -0.40 -3.57 12.05
CA VAL A 164 -1.73 -3.33 11.47
C VAL A 164 -1.68 -3.78 10.02
N LEU A 165 -2.58 -4.69 9.67
CA LEU A 165 -2.70 -5.25 8.33
C LEU A 165 -4.02 -4.81 7.71
N VAL A 166 -3.96 -4.12 6.57
CA VAL A 166 -5.13 -3.91 5.71
C VAL A 166 -5.05 -4.89 4.55
N ARG A 167 -6.06 -5.75 4.41
CA ARG A 167 -6.18 -6.72 3.32
C ARG A 167 -7.32 -6.32 2.41
N LEU A 168 -7.04 -6.17 1.11
CA LEU A 168 -8.06 -5.93 0.09
C LEU A 168 -8.71 -7.24 -0.35
N SER A 169 -10.01 -7.20 -0.63
CA SER A 169 -10.74 -8.30 -1.24
C SER A 169 -10.25 -8.53 -2.67
N THR A 170 -10.07 -9.80 -3.07
CA THR A 170 -9.65 -10.17 -4.44
C THR A 170 -10.71 -9.92 -5.51
N ARG A 171 -11.95 -9.61 -5.11
CA ARG A 171 -13.09 -9.37 -6.02
C ARG A 171 -13.18 -7.93 -6.54
N TYR A 172 -12.20 -7.08 -6.20
CA TYR A 172 -12.33 -5.66 -6.47
C TYR A 172 -11.80 -5.23 -7.85
N ASN A 173 -12.54 -4.32 -8.52
CA ASN A 173 -12.18 -3.80 -9.85
C ASN A 173 -11.00 -2.80 -9.74
N PRO A 174 -9.92 -2.94 -10.54
CA PRO A 174 -8.76 -2.06 -10.52
C PRO A 174 -9.05 -0.56 -10.68
N ALA A 175 -10.16 -0.18 -11.33
CA ALA A 175 -10.49 1.22 -11.58
C ALA A 175 -10.75 2.06 -10.30
N ASN A 176 -11.25 1.43 -9.22
CA ASN A 176 -11.52 2.12 -7.95
C ASN A 176 -10.43 1.91 -6.90
N LEU A 177 -9.41 1.10 -7.23
CA LEU A 177 -8.35 0.71 -6.30
C LEU A 177 -7.52 1.92 -5.86
N SER A 178 -7.24 2.86 -6.77
CA SER A 178 -6.38 4.02 -6.50
C SER A 178 -6.92 4.93 -5.38
N MET A 179 -8.24 5.11 -5.27
CA MET A 179 -8.84 5.93 -4.20
C MET A 179 -8.72 5.23 -2.84
N VAL A 180 -9.00 3.93 -2.78
CA VAL A 180 -8.88 3.12 -1.55
C VAL A 180 -7.43 3.06 -1.09
N GLU A 181 -6.50 2.83 -2.02
CA GLU A 181 -5.05 2.83 -1.74
C GLU A 181 -4.57 4.17 -1.19
N GLN A 182 -4.98 5.29 -1.81
CA GLN A 182 -4.63 6.61 -1.33
C GLN A 182 -5.16 6.84 0.09
N LYS A 183 -6.37 6.37 0.40
CA LYS A 183 -6.93 6.47 1.75
C LYS A 183 -6.14 5.66 2.76
N ILE A 184 -5.79 4.40 2.43
CA ILE A 184 -4.95 3.53 3.28
C ILE A 184 -3.60 4.22 3.54
N LEU A 185 -2.92 4.69 2.49
CA LEU A 185 -1.62 5.35 2.61
C LEU A 185 -1.70 6.67 3.40
N THR A 186 -2.80 7.41 3.28
CA THR A 186 -3.04 8.63 4.07
C THR A 186 -3.13 8.27 5.56
N VAL A 187 -3.97 7.29 5.92
CA VAL A 187 -4.09 6.82 7.31
C VAL A 187 -2.74 6.33 7.85
N TYR A 188 -1.96 5.60 7.04
CA TYR A 188 -0.65 5.10 7.47
C TYR A 188 0.35 6.25 7.70
N ARG A 189 0.44 7.23 6.80
CA ARG A 189 1.31 8.40 6.95
C ARG A 189 0.94 9.25 8.16
N GLU A 190 -0.34 9.41 8.46
CA GLU A 190 -0.82 10.12 9.65
C GLU A 190 -0.37 9.47 10.96
N THR A 191 0.03 8.19 10.96
CA THR A 191 0.60 7.55 12.14
C THR A 191 2.00 8.04 12.48
N GLY A 192 2.72 8.60 11.51
CA GLY A 192 4.11 9.02 11.66
C GLY A 192 5.12 7.85 11.67
N SER A 193 4.67 6.60 11.60
CA SER A 193 5.58 5.45 11.50
C SER A 193 6.17 5.36 10.09
N PRO A 194 7.49 5.22 9.94
CA PRO A 194 8.11 4.96 8.65
C PRO A 194 7.88 3.51 8.18
N LEU A 195 7.55 2.60 9.08
CA LEU A 195 7.51 1.16 8.83
C LEU A 195 6.20 0.72 8.19
N PHE A 196 6.00 1.07 6.92
CA PHE A 196 4.84 0.55 6.16
C PHE A 196 5.23 0.14 4.74
N THR A 197 4.55 -0.88 4.21
CA THR A 197 4.78 -1.38 2.84
C THR A 197 3.51 -2.00 2.26
N PHE A 198 3.48 -2.08 0.93
CA PHE A 198 2.54 -2.92 0.21
C PHE A 198 3.15 -4.29 -0.08
N ARG A 199 2.45 -5.35 0.26
CA ARG A 199 2.79 -6.74 -0.06
C ARG A 199 1.80 -7.28 -1.08
N PHE A 200 2.31 -7.52 -2.29
CA PHE A 200 1.51 -8.13 -3.35
C PHE A 200 0.93 -9.49 -2.91
N PRO A 201 -0.33 -9.84 -3.27
CA PRO A 201 -1.18 -9.09 -4.20
C PRO A 201 -2.06 -8.00 -3.55
N ASN A 202 -2.32 -8.02 -2.25
CA ASN A 202 -3.42 -7.25 -1.66
C ASN A 202 -3.26 -6.87 -0.18
N GLU A 203 -2.05 -6.87 0.34
CA GLU A 203 -1.79 -6.59 1.76
C GLU A 203 -0.99 -5.29 1.96
N TYR A 204 -1.52 -4.37 2.76
CA TYR A 204 -0.82 -3.19 3.26
C TYR A 204 -0.43 -3.43 4.70
N ILE A 205 0.86 -3.39 4.99
CA ILE A 205 1.44 -3.69 6.30
C ILE A 205 1.95 -2.39 6.91
N LEU A 206 1.55 -2.10 8.14
CA LEU A 206 2.07 -1.02 8.96
C LEU A 206 2.57 -1.62 10.27
N ILE A 207 3.76 -1.23 10.71
CA ILE A 207 4.31 -1.56 12.01
C ILE A 207 4.48 -0.25 12.78
N LEU A 208 3.87 -0.14 13.95
CA LEU A 208 3.93 1.06 14.77
C LEU A 208 4.20 0.73 16.25
N PRO A 209 4.82 1.66 17.01
CA PRO A 209 5.03 1.49 18.43
C PRO A 209 3.71 1.20 19.16
N LYS A 210 3.74 0.31 20.15
CA LYS A 210 2.55 -0.04 20.96
C LYS A 210 1.81 1.19 21.49
N GLY A 211 2.55 2.18 22.00
CA GLY A 211 1.98 3.40 22.56
C GLY A 211 1.26 4.30 21.54
N ASP A 212 1.61 4.17 20.27
CA ASP A 212 1.04 4.98 19.19
C ASP A 212 -0.27 4.39 18.63
N TYR A 213 -0.57 3.14 18.94
CA TYR A 213 -1.76 2.47 18.43
C TYR A 213 -3.06 2.93 19.10
N PRO A 214 -3.21 2.98 20.45
CA PRO A 214 -4.49 3.27 21.09
C PRO A 214 -5.15 4.58 20.62
N PRO A 215 -4.43 5.71 20.47
CA PRO A 215 -5.05 6.95 20.01
C PRO A 215 -5.50 6.89 18.54
N ARG A 216 -5.02 5.91 17.77
CA ARG A 216 -5.30 5.74 16.33
C ARG A 216 -6.26 4.60 16.01
N GLN A 217 -6.60 3.77 16.99
CA GLN A 217 -7.50 2.63 16.82
C GLN A 217 -8.79 3.03 16.09
N GLN A 218 -9.41 4.12 16.50
CA GLN A 218 -10.66 4.61 15.88
C GLN A 218 -10.50 4.97 14.40
N GLN A 219 -9.30 5.40 13.95
CA GLN A 219 -9.05 5.69 12.54
C GLN A 219 -9.07 4.40 11.70
N PHE A 220 -8.49 3.31 12.23
CA PHE A 220 -8.51 2.00 11.58
C PHE A 220 -9.91 1.38 11.57
N GLU A 221 -10.67 1.52 12.65
CA GLU A 221 -12.07 1.09 12.72
C GLU A 221 -12.95 1.83 11.69
N ARG A 222 -12.77 3.16 11.57
CA ARG A 222 -13.47 3.97 10.56
C ARG A 222 -13.09 3.58 9.13
N LEU A 223 -11.79 3.35 8.86
CA LEU A 223 -11.32 2.87 7.56
C LEU A 223 -11.99 1.53 7.20
N ALA A 224 -12.04 0.60 8.15
CA ALA A 224 -12.68 -0.69 7.95
C ALA A 224 -14.19 -0.57 7.72
N ALA A 225 -14.88 0.30 8.47
CA ALA A 225 -16.32 0.52 8.31
C ALA A 225 -16.67 1.20 6.98
N GLU A 226 -15.88 2.20 6.56
CA GLU A 226 -16.06 2.95 5.31
C GLU A 226 -15.92 2.04 4.08
N PHE A 227 -15.00 1.06 4.12
CA PHE A 227 -14.69 0.18 2.98
C PHE A 227 -14.95 -1.30 3.27
N ARG A 228 -15.96 -1.62 4.08
CA ARG A 228 -16.26 -2.97 4.58
C ARG A 228 -16.34 -4.06 3.51
N GLU A 229 -16.88 -3.74 2.33
CA GLU A 229 -17.03 -4.68 1.19
C GLU A 229 -15.70 -4.91 0.44
N ILE A 230 -14.72 -4.02 0.66
CA ILE A 230 -13.50 -3.92 -0.14
C ILE A 230 -12.28 -4.38 0.64
N LEU A 231 -12.23 -4.07 1.94
CA LEU A 231 -11.07 -4.36 2.77
C LEU A 231 -11.46 -4.85 4.16
N SER A 232 -10.50 -5.51 4.79
CA SER A 232 -10.54 -5.82 6.21
C SER A 232 -9.25 -5.36 6.89
N VAL A 233 -9.37 -4.94 8.14
CA VAL A 233 -8.27 -4.50 8.99
C VAL A 233 -8.08 -5.49 10.14
N GLY A 234 -6.87 -6.01 10.26
CA GLY A 234 -6.46 -6.86 11.38
C GLY A 234 -5.29 -6.27 12.14
N VAL A 235 -5.33 -6.35 13.45
CA VAL A 235 -4.28 -5.85 14.33
C VAL A 235 -3.67 -7.01 15.11
N GLY A 236 -2.35 -7.16 15.06
CA GLY A 236 -1.61 -8.17 15.83
C GLY A 236 -1.30 -7.68 17.24
N ALA A 237 -0.97 -8.62 18.15
CA ALA A 237 -0.48 -8.30 19.48
C ALA A 237 0.90 -7.61 19.43
N ASP A 238 1.30 -7.01 20.54
CA ASP A 238 2.57 -6.31 20.63
C ASP A 238 3.76 -7.24 20.84
N HIS A 239 4.79 -7.09 20.03
CA HIS A 239 6.04 -7.83 20.07
C HIS A 239 7.25 -6.91 19.93
N LYS A 240 8.46 -7.39 20.34
CA LYS A 240 9.71 -6.73 19.97
C LYS A 240 9.86 -6.69 18.46
N LEU A 241 10.57 -5.69 17.93
CA LEU A 241 10.69 -5.47 16.49
C LEU A 241 11.23 -6.71 15.74
N VAL A 242 12.22 -7.39 16.30
CA VAL A 242 12.79 -8.66 15.75
C VAL A 242 11.80 -9.83 15.71
N HIS A 243 10.69 -9.74 16.44
CA HIS A 243 9.62 -10.75 16.48
C HIS A 243 8.34 -10.33 15.79
N GLN A 244 8.38 -9.28 14.95
CA GLN A 244 7.18 -8.75 14.25
C GLN A 244 6.51 -9.76 13.31
N TYR A 245 7.21 -10.80 12.87
CA TYR A 245 6.57 -11.91 12.14
C TYR A 245 5.43 -12.60 12.91
N ARG A 246 5.46 -12.57 14.26
CA ARG A 246 4.36 -13.06 15.12
C ARG A 246 3.17 -12.10 15.03
N SER A 247 3.41 -10.81 15.33
CA SER A 247 2.37 -9.79 15.22
C SER A 247 1.73 -9.75 13.84
N PHE A 248 2.53 -9.93 12.77
CA PHE A 248 2.02 -10.01 11.41
C PHE A 248 1.10 -11.23 11.18
N ARG A 249 1.46 -12.43 11.66
CA ARG A 249 0.59 -13.61 11.59
C ARG A 249 -0.70 -13.42 12.37
N GLU A 250 -0.62 -12.83 13.55
CA GLU A 250 -1.76 -12.49 14.39
C GLU A 250 -2.67 -11.47 13.69
N ALA A 251 -2.10 -10.43 13.07
CA ALA A 251 -2.84 -9.48 12.26
C ALA A 251 -3.53 -10.13 11.03
N GLN A 252 -2.91 -11.16 10.42
CA GLN A 252 -3.54 -11.92 9.35
C GLN A 252 -4.76 -12.72 9.82
N ILE A 253 -4.69 -13.31 11.02
CA ILE A 253 -5.83 -14.01 11.64
C ILE A 253 -6.94 -13.00 11.94
N ALA A 254 -6.57 -11.88 12.56
CA ALA A 254 -7.52 -10.81 12.88
C ALA A 254 -8.18 -10.23 11.62
N ALA A 255 -7.45 -9.97 10.55
CA ALA A 255 -8.01 -9.47 9.30
C ALA A 255 -9.02 -10.44 8.65
N ARG A 256 -8.81 -11.76 8.78
CA ARG A 256 -9.79 -12.76 8.34
C ARG A 256 -11.06 -12.72 9.18
N ALA A 257 -10.91 -12.71 10.51
CA ALA A 257 -12.04 -12.61 11.43
C ALA A 257 -12.82 -11.29 11.23
N GLY A 258 -12.12 -10.19 10.99
CA GLY A 258 -12.70 -8.87 10.67
C GLY A 258 -13.53 -8.89 9.41
N ALA A 259 -13.08 -9.58 8.35
CA ALA A 259 -13.81 -9.69 7.08
C ALA A 259 -15.19 -10.37 7.25
N GLU A 260 -15.29 -11.31 8.19
CA GLU A 260 -16.55 -12.02 8.50
C GLU A 260 -17.50 -11.20 9.40
N ARG A 261 -17.05 -10.07 9.98
CA ARG A 261 -17.82 -9.26 10.97
C ARG A 261 -18.03 -7.82 10.51
N ALA A 262 -17.24 -6.90 11.10
CA ALA A 262 -17.39 -5.46 10.92
C ALA A 262 -16.28 -4.82 10.05
N GLY A 263 -15.46 -5.63 9.40
CA GLY A 263 -14.30 -5.16 8.65
C GLY A 263 -13.04 -4.95 9.48
N TYR A 264 -13.13 -4.94 10.81
CA TYR A 264 -12.03 -4.73 11.75
C TYR A 264 -12.01 -5.79 12.84
N ALA A 265 -10.78 -6.23 13.21
CA ALA A 265 -10.57 -7.03 14.42
C ALA A 265 -9.18 -6.80 15.02
N ASP A 266 -9.08 -6.82 16.34
CA ASP A 266 -7.82 -6.86 17.10
C ASP A 266 -7.62 -8.30 17.63
N PHE A 267 -6.42 -8.86 17.38
CA PHE A 267 -6.07 -10.21 17.76
C PHE A 267 -6.24 -10.48 19.28
N GLU A 268 -5.91 -9.48 20.11
CA GLU A 268 -6.04 -9.61 21.58
C GLU A 268 -7.50 -9.64 22.04
N GLN A 269 -8.46 -9.33 21.17
CA GLN A 269 -9.91 -9.37 21.44
C GLN A 269 -10.59 -10.60 20.80
N LEU A 270 -9.81 -11.47 20.16
CA LEU A 270 -10.30 -12.68 19.54
C LEU A 270 -10.19 -13.86 20.51
N ASP A 271 -11.28 -14.57 20.72
CA ASP A 271 -11.35 -15.79 21.54
C ASP A 271 -11.48 -17.04 20.65
N LEU A 272 -12.68 -17.40 20.29
CA LEU A 272 -12.97 -18.58 19.47
C LEU A 272 -12.53 -18.46 18.02
N GLU A 273 -12.43 -17.24 17.51
CA GLU A 273 -11.96 -16.93 16.15
C GLU A 273 -10.51 -17.36 15.95
N LEU A 274 -9.71 -17.39 17.01
CA LEU A 274 -8.33 -17.92 16.97
C LEU A 274 -8.33 -19.41 16.61
N LEU A 275 -9.26 -20.17 17.17
CA LEU A 275 -9.41 -21.59 16.87
C LEU A 275 -9.90 -21.77 15.43
N SER A 276 -10.90 -21.00 15.01
CA SER A 276 -11.45 -21.10 13.66
C SER A 276 -10.43 -20.75 12.58
N GLY A 277 -9.60 -19.72 12.78
CA GLY A 277 -8.55 -19.31 11.86
C GLY A 277 -7.39 -20.32 11.72
N SER A 278 -7.20 -21.19 12.71
CA SER A 278 -6.14 -22.21 12.74
C SER A 278 -6.57 -23.55 12.10
N ILE A 279 -7.89 -23.78 11.96
CA ILE A 279 -8.43 -25.03 11.42
C ILE A 279 -8.55 -24.94 9.89
N PRO A 280 -8.03 -25.91 9.11
CA PRO A 280 -8.22 -25.95 7.66
C PRO A 280 -9.70 -25.89 7.26
N VAL A 281 -10.02 -25.17 6.17
CA VAL A 281 -11.40 -24.96 5.69
C VAL A 281 -12.15 -26.29 5.52
N ALA A 282 -11.53 -27.28 4.88
CA ALA A 282 -12.15 -28.60 4.68
C ALA A 282 -12.52 -29.30 5.98
N VAL A 283 -11.74 -29.11 7.06
CA VAL A 283 -12.04 -29.66 8.39
C VAL A 283 -13.20 -28.92 9.03
N ARG A 284 -13.25 -27.58 8.90
CA ARG A 284 -14.38 -26.76 9.41
C ARG A 284 -15.69 -27.13 8.72
N GLU A 285 -15.67 -27.22 7.40
CA GLU A 285 -16.85 -27.62 6.59
C GLU A 285 -17.34 -29.02 6.94
N SER A 286 -16.42 -29.97 7.05
CA SER A 286 -16.74 -31.34 7.45
C SER A 286 -17.35 -31.40 8.85
N TYR A 287 -16.82 -30.60 9.79
CA TYR A 287 -17.36 -30.53 11.15
C TYR A 287 -18.76 -29.91 11.17
N ALA A 288 -18.97 -28.78 10.51
CA ALA A 288 -20.25 -28.11 10.41
C ALA A 288 -21.31 -28.97 9.72
N ALA A 289 -20.95 -29.64 8.62
CA ALA A 289 -21.83 -30.54 7.91
C ALA A 289 -22.26 -31.73 8.77
N ARG A 290 -21.36 -32.29 9.57
CA ARG A 290 -21.64 -33.40 10.48
C ARG A 290 -22.53 -32.99 11.64
N THR A 291 -22.32 -31.81 12.23
CA THR A 291 -23.03 -31.35 13.42
C THR A 291 -24.35 -30.67 13.09
N LEU A 292 -24.40 -29.85 12.02
CA LEU A 292 -25.56 -29.03 11.68
C LEU A 292 -26.19 -29.35 10.32
N GLY A 293 -25.63 -30.28 9.54
CA GLY A 293 -26.06 -30.52 8.16
C GLY A 293 -27.54 -30.96 8.00
N LYS A 294 -28.14 -31.51 9.04
CA LYS A 294 -29.55 -31.89 9.04
C LYS A 294 -30.50 -30.76 9.46
N LEU A 295 -29.98 -29.62 9.92
CA LEU A 295 -30.78 -28.50 10.39
C LEU A 295 -31.09 -27.54 9.23
N SER A 296 -32.36 -27.11 9.18
CA SER A 296 -32.78 -25.99 8.33
C SER A 296 -32.23 -24.65 8.86
N GLU A 297 -32.28 -23.61 8.03
CA GLU A 297 -31.89 -22.23 8.45
C GLU A 297 -32.66 -21.76 9.68
N LYS A 298 -33.97 -22.11 9.77
CA LYS A 298 -34.80 -21.75 10.91
C LYS A 298 -34.28 -22.39 12.20
N GLU A 299 -33.92 -23.66 12.19
CA GLU A 299 -33.39 -24.37 13.35
C GLU A 299 -32.01 -23.87 13.75
N ARG A 300 -31.18 -23.54 12.80
CA ARG A 300 -29.87 -22.90 13.05
C ARG A 300 -30.06 -21.54 13.71
N HIS A 301 -30.95 -20.71 13.20
CA HIS A 301 -31.26 -19.40 13.78
C HIS A 301 -31.78 -19.50 15.21
N ILE A 302 -32.61 -20.52 15.51
CA ILE A 302 -33.08 -20.79 16.90
C ILE A 302 -31.90 -21.09 17.82
N LEU A 303 -30.92 -21.91 17.36
CA LEU A 303 -29.73 -22.22 18.14
C LEU A 303 -28.86 -20.97 18.38
N GLU A 304 -28.68 -20.13 17.36
CA GLU A 304 -27.95 -18.87 17.48
C GLU A 304 -28.54 -17.98 18.56
N ILE A 305 -29.85 -17.75 18.50
CA ILE A 305 -30.55 -16.92 19.51
C ILE A 305 -30.51 -17.57 20.90
N TYR A 306 -30.63 -18.92 20.97
CA TYR A 306 -30.59 -19.66 22.24
C TYR A 306 -29.20 -19.53 22.89
N PHE A 307 -28.11 -19.69 22.14
CA PHE A 307 -26.74 -19.52 22.64
C PHE A 307 -26.41 -18.06 22.94
N ALA A 308 -26.88 -17.11 22.13
CA ALA A 308 -26.74 -15.67 22.38
C ALA A 308 -27.57 -15.16 23.56
N ALA A 309 -28.42 -16.01 24.10
CA ALA A 309 -29.20 -15.82 25.36
C ALA A 309 -28.60 -16.62 26.52
N ASP A 310 -27.34 -17.04 26.46
CA ASP A 310 -26.65 -17.85 27.47
C ASP A 310 -27.46 -19.12 27.86
N CYS A 311 -28.04 -19.76 26.88
CA CYS A 311 -28.90 -20.94 27.04
C CYS A 311 -30.17 -20.70 27.94
N SER A 312 -30.55 -19.45 28.13
CA SER A 312 -31.77 -19.09 28.90
C SER A 312 -32.99 -19.27 28.03
N LEU A 313 -33.81 -20.27 28.36
CA LEU A 313 -35.09 -20.54 27.68
C LEU A 313 -36.06 -19.34 27.71
N LYS A 314 -36.05 -18.57 28.80
CA LYS A 314 -36.92 -17.39 28.94
C LYS A 314 -36.46 -16.28 27.98
N THR A 315 -35.19 -15.89 28.08
CA THR A 315 -34.62 -14.81 27.28
C THR A 315 -34.62 -15.14 25.78
N ALA A 316 -34.31 -16.38 25.42
CA ALA A 316 -34.33 -16.82 24.03
C ALA A 316 -35.77 -16.83 23.44
N ALA A 317 -36.76 -17.29 24.21
CA ALA A 317 -38.17 -17.28 23.78
C ALA A 317 -38.68 -15.84 23.56
N GLU A 318 -38.32 -14.91 24.45
CA GLU A 318 -38.63 -13.47 24.31
C GLU A 318 -38.00 -12.89 23.05
N LYS A 319 -36.72 -13.16 22.79
CA LYS A 319 -36.00 -12.69 21.58
C LYS A 319 -36.57 -13.28 20.28
N LEU A 320 -37.09 -14.52 20.33
CA LEU A 320 -37.71 -15.19 19.19
C LEU A 320 -39.20 -14.86 19.03
N TYR A 321 -39.78 -14.09 19.94
CA TYR A 321 -41.22 -13.79 19.97
C TYR A 321 -42.10 -15.04 19.95
N ILE A 322 -41.69 -16.12 20.71
CA ILE A 322 -42.44 -17.38 20.85
C ILE A 322 -42.63 -17.74 22.30
N HIS A 323 -43.61 -18.64 22.55
CA HIS A 323 -43.80 -19.15 23.90
C HIS A 323 -42.66 -20.12 24.30
N LYS A 324 -42.31 -20.16 25.60
CA LYS A 324 -41.24 -21.03 26.13
C LYS A 324 -41.43 -22.52 25.74
N ASN A 325 -42.66 -23.02 25.78
CA ASN A 325 -42.97 -24.41 25.41
C ASN A 325 -42.70 -24.67 23.91
N THR A 326 -42.96 -23.67 23.07
CA THR A 326 -42.64 -23.76 21.64
C THR A 326 -41.12 -23.83 21.41
N LEU A 327 -40.35 -23.06 22.17
CA LEU A 327 -38.88 -23.14 22.09
C LEU A 327 -38.38 -24.51 22.57
N GLN A 328 -38.93 -25.04 23.69
CA GLN A 328 -38.58 -26.39 24.15
C GLN A 328 -38.82 -27.44 23.07
N TYR A 329 -39.99 -27.42 22.45
CA TYR A 329 -40.29 -28.31 21.33
C TYR A 329 -39.31 -28.20 20.17
N GLN A 330 -38.89 -26.96 19.82
CA GLN A 330 -37.89 -26.76 18.77
C GLN A 330 -36.52 -27.31 19.18
N LEU A 331 -36.07 -27.14 20.42
CA LEU A 331 -34.83 -27.72 20.93
C LEU A 331 -34.89 -29.27 20.98
N ASP A 332 -36.03 -29.87 21.32
CA ASP A 332 -36.24 -31.33 21.24
C ASP A 332 -36.15 -31.83 19.80
N LYS A 333 -36.69 -31.06 18.83
CA LYS A 333 -36.58 -31.37 17.42
C LYS A 333 -35.14 -31.31 16.94
N ILE A 334 -34.37 -30.28 17.37
CA ILE A 334 -32.95 -30.16 17.05
C ILE A 334 -32.17 -31.34 17.62
N HIS A 335 -32.41 -31.72 18.84
CA HIS A 335 -31.84 -32.92 19.45
C HIS A 335 -32.12 -34.19 18.61
N ALA A 336 -33.37 -34.39 18.22
CA ALA A 336 -33.74 -35.55 17.39
C ALA A 336 -33.05 -35.59 16.02
N LEU A 337 -32.82 -34.42 15.40
CA LEU A 337 -32.17 -34.30 14.09
C LEU A 337 -30.63 -34.48 14.14
N THR A 338 -30.02 -33.88 15.18
CA THR A 338 -28.55 -33.84 15.29
C THR A 338 -27.94 -34.93 16.13
N GLY A 339 -28.74 -35.49 17.09
CA GLY A 339 -28.28 -36.39 18.14
C GLY A 339 -27.61 -35.65 19.32
N TYR A 340 -27.62 -34.30 19.33
CA TYR A 340 -27.06 -33.49 20.39
C TYR A 340 -28.13 -32.61 21.03
N ASP A 341 -28.26 -32.69 22.38
CA ASP A 341 -29.19 -31.85 23.12
C ASP A 341 -28.59 -30.47 23.42
N PRO A 342 -29.16 -29.38 22.90
CA PRO A 342 -28.64 -28.02 23.13
C PRO A 342 -28.60 -27.57 24.59
N ARG A 343 -29.32 -28.29 25.49
CA ARG A 343 -29.43 -27.99 26.93
C ARG A 343 -28.37 -28.72 27.77
N VAL A 344 -27.70 -29.71 27.19
CA VAL A 344 -26.59 -30.43 27.82
C VAL A 344 -25.27 -29.74 27.47
N PHE A 345 -24.54 -29.22 28.44
CA PHE A 345 -23.34 -28.37 28.22
C PHE A 345 -22.37 -28.96 27.21
N ARG A 346 -21.95 -30.20 27.34
CA ARG A 346 -21.01 -30.84 26.43
C ARG A 346 -21.51 -30.88 24.98
N GLU A 347 -22.79 -31.14 24.81
CA GLU A 347 -23.46 -31.28 23.52
C GLU A 347 -23.76 -29.90 22.91
N SER A 348 -24.12 -28.93 23.75
CA SER A 348 -24.31 -27.54 23.35
C SER A 348 -22.99 -26.94 22.80
N VAL A 349 -21.84 -27.25 23.41
CA VAL A 349 -20.52 -26.83 22.89
C VAL A 349 -20.27 -27.39 21.50
N ILE A 350 -20.63 -28.63 21.22
CA ILE A 350 -20.48 -29.25 19.88
C ILE A 350 -21.31 -28.50 18.86
N LEU A 351 -22.57 -28.20 19.17
CA LEU A 351 -23.48 -27.45 18.29
C LEU A 351 -23.00 -25.98 18.12
N TYR A 352 -22.58 -25.36 19.20
CA TYR A 352 -22.06 -23.97 19.18
C TYR A 352 -20.83 -23.85 18.32
N LEU A 353 -19.85 -24.75 18.46
CA LEU A 353 -18.66 -24.80 17.57
C LEU A 353 -19.05 -25.07 16.12
N GLY A 354 -20.07 -25.91 15.88
CA GLY A 354 -20.61 -26.13 14.54
C GLY A 354 -21.10 -24.84 13.88
N LEU A 355 -21.84 -24.01 14.62
CA LEU A 355 -22.30 -22.68 14.19
C LEU A 355 -21.09 -21.76 13.90
N GLN A 356 -20.14 -21.65 14.84
CA GLN A 356 -18.98 -20.76 14.71
C GLN A 356 -18.05 -21.16 13.55
N LEU A 357 -17.90 -22.46 13.27
CA LEU A 357 -17.04 -22.96 12.20
C LEU A 357 -17.74 -23.02 10.83
N GLY A 358 -19.08 -23.08 10.80
CA GLY A 358 -19.88 -23.23 9.58
C GLY A 358 -20.16 -21.91 8.83
N PHE A 359 -20.02 -20.74 9.47
CA PHE A 359 -20.35 -19.44 8.87
C PHE A 359 -19.28 -18.90 7.88
N GLY A 360 -18.18 -19.61 7.65
CA GLY A 360 -17.07 -19.14 6.81
C GLY A 360 -17.28 -19.26 5.28
N ASN A 361 -18.40 -19.75 4.73
CA ASN A 361 -18.47 -20.07 3.30
C ASN A 361 -19.87 -20.01 2.68
N THR A 362 -20.51 -18.84 2.61
CA THR A 362 -21.62 -18.66 1.65
C THR A 362 -21.18 -18.13 0.29
N GLU A 363 -19.88 -17.85 0.07
CA GLU A 363 -19.46 -17.16 -1.15
C GLU A 363 -18.39 -17.87 -2.02
N THR A 364 -17.88 -19.07 -1.64
CA THR A 364 -16.81 -19.73 -2.40
C THR A 364 -17.31 -20.81 -3.39
N ASN A 365 -18.58 -21.21 -3.35
CA ASN A 365 -19.09 -22.30 -4.21
C ASN A 365 -19.59 -21.89 -5.60
N ALA A 366 -19.57 -20.58 -5.96
CA ALA A 366 -19.96 -20.17 -7.32
C ALA A 366 -18.81 -20.23 -8.35
N ALA A 367 -17.55 -20.36 -7.92
CA ALA A 367 -16.38 -20.37 -8.82
C ALA A 367 -15.83 -21.79 -9.12
N GLY A 368 -16.21 -22.81 -8.34
CA GLY A 368 -15.71 -24.18 -8.52
C GLY A 368 -16.42 -24.98 -9.61
N THR A 369 -17.68 -24.67 -9.90
CA THR A 369 -18.50 -25.42 -10.90
C THR A 369 -18.34 -24.94 -12.34
N ALA A 370 -17.68 -23.79 -12.57
CA ALA A 370 -17.43 -23.28 -13.92
C ALA A 370 -16.12 -23.78 -14.56
N ALA A 371 -15.18 -24.30 -13.75
CA ALA A 371 -13.87 -24.76 -14.24
C ALA A 371 -13.85 -26.25 -14.64
N GLU A 372 -14.78 -27.08 -14.17
CA GLU A 372 -14.84 -28.51 -14.53
C GLU A 372 -15.61 -28.81 -15.80
N ASN A 373 -16.40 -27.86 -16.33
CA ASN A 373 -17.19 -28.09 -17.56
C ASN A 373 -16.49 -27.64 -18.87
N THR A 374 -15.23 -27.20 -18.83
CA THR A 374 -14.50 -26.76 -20.06
C THR A 374 -13.36 -27.67 -20.48
N LEU A 375 -13.17 -28.84 -19.84
CA LEU A 375 -12.11 -29.79 -20.19
C LEU A 375 -12.62 -31.13 -20.77
N GLY A 376 -13.84 -31.17 -21.20
CA GLY A 376 -14.44 -32.41 -21.70
C GLY A 376 -15.06 -32.31 -23.09
N THR A 377 -14.40 -31.73 -24.11
CA THR A 377 -14.71 -31.99 -25.53
C THR A 377 -13.60 -31.44 -26.43
N THR A 378 -12.55 -32.17 -26.66
CA THR A 378 -11.82 -32.22 -27.95
C THR A 378 -10.89 -33.44 -27.97
N SER A 379 -11.48 -34.58 -28.32
CA SER A 379 -10.74 -35.67 -28.97
C SER A 379 -11.59 -36.15 -30.14
N GLY A 380 -11.11 -35.90 -31.32
CA GLY A 380 -11.73 -36.45 -32.54
C GLY A 380 -11.43 -35.61 -33.78
N PHE A 381 -10.43 -36.01 -34.48
CA PHE A 381 -9.91 -35.88 -35.85
C PHE A 381 -8.55 -35.23 -35.96
#